data_2d4ab8de4fdeaf6bab7dbef9c4f4355e
#
_entry.id   2d4ab8de4fdeaf6bab7dbef9c4f4355e
#
_cell.length_a   1.000
_cell.length_b   1.000
_cell.length_c   1.000
_cell.angle_alpha   90.00
_cell.angle_beta   90.00
_cell.angle_gamma   90.00
#
_symmetry.space_group_name_H-M   'P 1'
#
loop_
_entity.id
_entity.type
_entity.pdbx_description
1 polymer ?
#
loop_
_entity_poly.entity_id
_entity_poly.type
_entity_poly.pdbx_seq_one_letter_code
_entity_poly.pdbx_strand_id
1 'polypeptide(L)'
;MKTQSLLTDKQKQIPNLLYKFRYITVNQLQIYFNHKDPHRIKEWLTDLKEKKYISVIEDKTDPTKPHVFCLDTKSKYLLQENEDYNMKFLDRLYKEKNLKEPFRNHCLFIVDIYLYFLSHLEKGSTLHFLTQQDLIGYDFFPDELPDAYIAVETKDGTEKYFLDLFDDYRKPAGVARFSIRKYITFCEEGIWSANTNNSSFPSLLFVVEDERRKKHIHMYGKAKLSKTFEDISLFLTTQEKIKSNPTKENIWKEVK
;
A
#
# COMPACT_ATOMS: atom_id res chain seq x y z
N MET A 1 -17.04 21.01 -31.71
CA MET A 1 -16.02 20.24 -30.95
C MET A 1 -15.91 20.86 -29.58
N LYS A 2 -16.33 20.17 -28.49
CA LYS A 2 -16.06 20.65 -27.13
C LYS A 2 -14.56 20.54 -26.91
N THR A 3 -13.89 21.65 -26.70
CA THR A 3 -12.47 21.71 -26.28
C THR A 3 -12.36 20.86 -25.01
N GLN A 4 -11.65 19.74 -25.07
CA GLN A 4 -11.34 18.95 -23.88
C GLN A 4 -10.55 19.87 -22.94
N SER A 5 -11.15 20.23 -21.82
CA SER A 5 -10.46 21.01 -20.80
C SER A 5 -9.22 20.24 -20.33
N LEU A 6 -8.06 20.90 -20.32
CA LEU A 6 -6.83 20.30 -19.82
C LEU A 6 -7.02 19.91 -18.36
N LEU A 7 -6.50 18.74 -17.98
CA LEU A 7 -6.50 18.30 -16.59
C LEU A 7 -5.59 19.21 -15.76
N THR A 8 -6.04 19.59 -14.58
CA THR A 8 -5.21 20.26 -13.59
C THR A 8 -4.14 19.30 -13.04
N ASP A 9 -3.06 19.81 -12.47
CA ASP A 9 -2.00 18.98 -11.93
C ASP A 9 -2.49 18.05 -10.81
N LYS A 10 -3.46 18.49 -9.98
CA LYS A 10 -4.09 17.63 -8.99
C LYS A 10 -4.93 16.53 -9.62
N GLN A 11 -5.65 16.82 -10.71
CA GLN A 11 -6.38 15.77 -11.43
C GLN A 11 -5.45 14.75 -12.09
N LYS A 12 -4.29 15.15 -12.59
CA LYS A 12 -3.27 14.23 -13.13
C LYS A 12 -2.67 13.31 -12.08
N GLN A 13 -2.60 13.75 -10.83
CA GLN A 13 -2.09 12.91 -9.74
C GLN A 13 -3.04 11.76 -9.39
N ILE A 14 -4.36 11.92 -9.57
CA ILE A 14 -5.35 10.88 -9.23
C ILE A 14 -5.13 9.57 -10.02
N PRO A 15 -4.97 9.58 -11.37
CA PRO A 15 -4.61 8.37 -12.10
C PRO A 15 -3.30 7.73 -11.65
N ASN A 16 -2.28 8.50 -11.27
CA ASN A 16 -1.03 7.97 -10.75
C ASN A 16 -1.23 7.25 -9.41
N LEU A 17 -2.03 7.83 -8.50
CA LEU A 17 -2.39 7.16 -7.24
C LEU A 17 -3.20 5.89 -7.49
N LEU A 18 -4.12 5.90 -8.46
CA LEU A 18 -4.91 4.74 -8.84
C LEU A 18 -4.07 3.67 -9.56
N TYR A 19 -3.02 4.05 -10.28
CA TYR A 19 -2.05 3.08 -10.79
C TYR A 19 -1.34 2.36 -9.64
N LYS A 20 -0.85 3.13 -8.69
CA LYS A 20 -0.09 2.64 -7.53
C LYS A 20 -0.93 1.77 -6.61
N PHE A 21 -2.11 2.25 -6.21
CA PHE A 21 -2.93 1.62 -5.18
C PHE A 21 -4.12 0.83 -5.73
N ARG A 22 -4.43 0.93 -7.01
CA ARG A 22 -5.53 0.31 -7.74
C ARG A 22 -6.91 0.87 -7.40
N TYR A 23 -7.20 1.11 -6.12
CA TYR A 23 -8.47 1.64 -5.64
C TYR A 23 -8.25 2.76 -4.64
N ILE A 24 -9.16 3.74 -4.67
CA ILE A 24 -9.13 4.86 -3.73
C ILE A 24 -10.56 5.38 -3.50
N THR A 25 -10.82 5.96 -2.33
CA THR A 25 -12.07 6.63 -1.98
C THR A 25 -11.93 8.14 -1.99
N VAL A 26 -13.08 8.87 -1.98
CA VAL A 26 -13.09 10.34 -1.84
C VAL A 26 -12.38 10.79 -0.57
N ASN A 27 -12.64 10.09 0.55
CA ASN A 27 -12.05 10.45 1.84
C ASN A 27 -10.52 10.30 1.84
N GLN A 28 -10.00 9.23 1.26
CA GLN A 28 -8.55 9.01 1.14
C GLN A 28 -7.89 10.08 0.27
N LEU A 29 -8.51 10.46 -0.85
CA LEU A 29 -8.03 11.58 -1.67
C LEU A 29 -8.09 12.91 -0.94
N GLN A 30 -9.13 13.14 -0.13
CA GLN A 30 -9.27 14.34 0.67
C GLN A 30 -8.12 14.46 1.68
N ILE A 31 -7.79 13.37 2.37
CA ILE A 31 -6.65 13.30 3.31
C ILE A 31 -5.34 13.53 2.54
N TYR A 32 -5.12 12.81 1.44
CA TYR A 32 -3.91 12.92 0.64
C TYR A 32 -3.64 14.36 0.15
N PHE A 33 -4.65 15.02 -0.40
CA PHE A 33 -4.52 16.40 -0.88
C PHE A 33 -4.58 17.45 0.24
N ASN A 34 -4.79 17.03 1.48
CA ASN A 34 -5.06 17.90 2.64
C ASN A 34 -6.14 18.96 2.28
N HIS A 35 -7.24 18.51 1.67
CA HIS A 35 -8.28 19.39 1.16
C HIS A 35 -9.45 19.47 2.13
N LYS A 36 -9.81 20.70 2.54
CA LYS A 36 -10.88 20.90 3.54
C LYS A 36 -12.26 20.53 3.01
N ASP A 37 -12.51 20.74 1.71
CA ASP A 37 -13.82 20.53 1.09
C ASP A 37 -13.83 19.25 0.22
N PRO A 38 -14.58 18.20 0.61
CA PRO A 38 -14.74 17.00 -0.19
C PRO A 38 -15.48 17.23 -1.52
N HIS A 39 -16.24 18.34 -1.64
CA HIS A 39 -16.98 18.66 -2.85
C HIS A 39 -16.02 18.85 -4.03
N ARG A 40 -14.92 19.54 -3.82
CA ARG A 40 -13.90 19.76 -4.85
C ARG A 40 -13.26 18.46 -5.33
N ILE A 41 -13.04 17.51 -4.43
CA ILE A 41 -12.54 16.17 -4.80
C ILE A 41 -13.58 15.45 -5.68
N LYS A 42 -14.86 15.52 -5.31
CA LYS A 42 -15.95 14.92 -6.09
C LYS A 42 -16.07 15.53 -7.49
N GLU A 43 -15.90 16.85 -7.63
CA GLU A 43 -15.87 17.51 -8.94
C GLU A 43 -14.74 16.97 -9.84
N TRP A 44 -13.51 16.83 -9.29
CA TRP A 44 -12.39 16.27 -10.03
C TRP A 44 -12.66 14.83 -10.47
N LEU A 45 -13.22 14.01 -9.59
CA LEU A 45 -13.58 12.63 -9.89
C LEU A 45 -14.69 12.54 -10.93
N THR A 46 -15.68 13.42 -10.88
CA THR A 46 -16.75 13.50 -11.88
C THR A 46 -16.18 13.83 -13.27
N ASP A 47 -15.34 14.85 -13.37
CA ASP A 47 -14.69 15.23 -14.63
C ASP A 47 -13.81 14.09 -15.19
N LEU A 48 -13.01 13.43 -14.34
CA LEU A 48 -12.18 12.29 -14.75
C LEU A 48 -13.02 11.08 -15.20
N LYS A 49 -14.18 10.83 -14.55
CA LYS A 49 -15.14 9.78 -14.91
C LYS A 49 -15.79 10.07 -16.27
N GLU A 50 -16.26 11.31 -16.51
CA GLU A 50 -16.84 11.73 -17.78
C GLU A 50 -15.84 11.58 -18.95
N LYS A 51 -14.57 11.86 -18.69
CA LYS A 51 -13.47 11.66 -19.63
C LYS A 51 -13.05 10.19 -19.81
N LYS A 52 -13.62 9.28 -19.02
CA LYS A 52 -13.31 7.84 -19.00
C LYS A 52 -11.87 7.50 -18.58
N TYR A 53 -11.25 8.34 -17.75
CA TYR A 53 -9.98 8.04 -17.13
C TYR A 53 -10.14 7.17 -15.88
N ILE A 54 -11.26 7.34 -15.18
CA ILE A 54 -11.57 6.54 -13.99
C ILE A 54 -12.97 5.97 -14.06
N SER A 55 -13.18 4.91 -13.30
CA SER A 55 -14.47 4.27 -13.11
C SER A 55 -14.84 4.28 -11.63
N VAL A 56 -16.14 4.27 -11.36
CA VAL A 56 -16.69 4.16 -10.01
C VAL A 56 -17.26 2.76 -9.80
N ILE A 57 -17.06 2.23 -8.61
CA ILE A 57 -17.66 0.99 -8.11
C ILE A 57 -18.56 1.41 -6.95
N GLU A 58 -19.85 1.15 -7.10
CA GLU A 58 -20.88 1.45 -6.11
C GLU A 58 -21.40 0.14 -5.53
N ASP A 59 -21.61 0.08 -4.23
CA ASP A 59 -22.28 -1.06 -3.62
C ASP A 59 -23.81 -0.87 -3.81
N LYS A 60 -24.39 -1.71 -4.65
CA LYS A 60 -25.82 -1.63 -4.95
C LYS A 60 -26.70 -2.10 -3.78
N THR A 61 -26.13 -2.84 -2.85
CA THR A 61 -26.84 -3.41 -1.70
C THR A 61 -26.78 -2.50 -0.47
N ASP A 62 -25.74 -1.65 -0.40
CA ASP A 62 -25.55 -0.71 0.69
C ASP A 62 -25.07 0.66 0.16
N PRO A 63 -26.03 1.58 -0.12
CA PRO A 63 -25.71 2.92 -0.62
C PRO A 63 -24.92 3.79 0.36
N THR A 64 -24.78 3.37 1.64
CA THR A 64 -24.02 4.11 2.65
C THR A 64 -22.53 3.85 2.55
N LYS A 65 -22.12 2.77 1.88
CA LYS A 65 -20.71 2.49 1.64
C LYS A 65 -20.08 3.56 0.73
N PRO A 66 -18.82 3.94 1.01
CA PRO A 66 -18.14 4.92 0.18
C PRO A 66 -17.96 4.39 -1.25
N HIS A 67 -18.15 5.25 -2.22
CA HIS A 67 -17.80 4.95 -3.60
C HIS A 67 -16.30 4.69 -3.74
N VAL A 68 -15.96 3.64 -4.46
CA VAL A 68 -14.59 3.24 -4.75
C VAL A 68 -14.25 3.56 -6.19
N PHE A 69 -13.12 4.19 -6.41
CA PHE A 69 -12.65 4.56 -7.75
C PHE A 69 -11.49 3.68 -8.17
N CYS A 70 -11.44 3.37 -9.46
CA CYS A 70 -10.33 2.65 -10.10
C CYS A 70 -10.04 3.25 -11.48
N LEU A 71 -8.90 2.89 -12.08
CA LEU A 71 -8.59 3.30 -13.44
C LEU A 71 -9.61 2.74 -14.44
N ASP A 72 -9.89 3.52 -15.48
CA ASP A 72 -10.61 3.07 -16.68
C ASP A 72 -9.65 3.01 -17.88
N THR A 73 -10.06 2.36 -18.93
CA THR A 73 -9.25 2.00 -20.10
C THR A 73 -8.52 3.17 -20.76
N LYS A 74 -9.13 4.37 -20.77
CA LYS A 74 -8.49 5.56 -21.31
C LYS A 74 -7.32 6.08 -20.47
N SER A 75 -7.21 5.69 -19.21
CA SER A 75 -6.05 6.05 -18.38
C SER A 75 -4.73 5.53 -18.95
N LYS A 76 -4.77 4.44 -19.73
CA LYS A 76 -3.58 3.96 -20.44
C LYS A 76 -2.89 5.07 -21.22
N TYR A 77 -3.65 5.91 -21.92
CA TYR A 77 -3.08 7.01 -22.71
C TYR A 77 -2.46 8.13 -21.90
N LEU A 78 -2.88 8.32 -20.65
CA LEU A 78 -2.29 9.28 -19.74
C LEU A 78 -1.01 8.74 -19.05
N LEU A 79 -0.98 7.42 -18.84
CA LEU A 79 0.03 6.78 -17.99
C LEU A 79 1.16 6.16 -18.83
N GLN A 80 0.93 5.84 -20.10
CA GLN A 80 1.91 5.19 -20.96
C GLN A 80 3.16 6.02 -21.28
N GLU A 81 3.12 7.34 -21.03
CA GLU A 81 4.27 8.23 -21.20
C GLU A 81 5.31 8.05 -20.09
N ASN A 82 4.93 7.42 -18.99
CA ASN A 82 5.84 7.09 -17.90
C ASN A 82 6.40 5.68 -18.13
N GLU A 83 7.69 5.59 -18.44
CA GLU A 83 8.40 4.33 -18.74
C GLU A 83 8.45 3.38 -17.52
N ASP A 84 8.31 3.90 -16.31
CA ASP A 84 8.30 3.11 -15.07
C ASP A 84 7.01 2.29 -14.90
N TYR A 85 5.96 2.56 -15.70
CA TYR A 85 4.67 1.92 -15.53
C TYR A 85 4.56 0.60 -16.31
N ASN A 86 4.02 -0.41 -15.62
CA ASN A 86 3.84 -1.74 -16.19
C ASN A 86 2.73 -1.77 -17.27
N MET A 87 3.14 -1.84 -18.53
CA MET A 87 2.21 -1.85 -19.66
C MET A 87 1.27 -3.06 -19.64
N LYS A 88 1.71 -4.24 -19.15
CA LYS A 88 0.83 -5.43 -19.02
C LYS A 88 -0.32 -5.19 -18.04
N PHE A 89 -0.09 -4.37 -16.99
CA PHE A 89 -1.15 -3.96 -16.10
C PHE A 89 -2.11 -2.98 -16.79
N LEU A 90 -1.58 -1.96 -17.48
CA LEU A 90 -2.39 -0.97 -18.19
C LEU A 90 -3.27 -1.61 -19.29
N ASP A 91 -2.83 -2.69 -19.90
CA ASP A 91 -3.61 -3.45 -20.89
C ASP A 91 -4.80 -4.22 -20.29
N ARG A 92 -4.83 -4.37 -18.96
CA ARG A 92 -5.85 -5.15 -18.24
C ARG A 92 -6.79 -4.31 -17.38
N LEU A 93 -6.75 -2.97 -17.50
CA LEU A 93 -7.57 -2.05 -16.69
C LEU A 93 -9.08 -2.35 -16.75
N TYR A 94 -9.57 -2.92 -17.84
CA TYR A 94 -10.97 -3.33 -17.97
C TYR A 94 -11.41 -4.39 -16.93
N LYS A 95 -10.46 -5.07 -16.27
CA LYS A 95 -10.74 -6.07 -15.23
C LYS A 95 -10.95 -5.44 -13.86
N GLU A 96 -10.43 -4.24 -13.61
CA GLU A 96 -10.38 -3.61 -12.27
C GLU A 96 -11.77 -3.50 -11.61
N LYS A 97 -12.79 -3.15 -12.37
CA LYS A 97 -14.16 -3.03 -11.86
C LYS A 97 -14.74 -4.34 -11.31
N ASN A 98 -14.26 -5.47 -11.82
CA ASN A 98 -14.85 -6.79 -11.58
C ASN A 98 -14.08 -7.60 -10.56
N LEU A 99 -13.03 -7.05 -9.96
CA LEU A 99 -12.27 -7.75 -8.92
C LEU A 99 -13.08 -7.84 -7.63
N LYS A 100 -12.84 -8.92 -6.88
CA LYS A 100 -13.61 -9.24 -5.66
C LYS A 100 -13.45 -8.18 -4.58
N GLU A 101 -14.51 -7.97 -3.82
CA GLU A 101 -14.53 -6.99 -2.72
C GLU A 101 -13.40 -7.17 -1.69
N PRO A 102 -13.06 -8.40 -1.20
CA PRO A 102 -11.96 -8.54 -0.27
C PRO A 102 -10.63 -7.99 -0.80
N PHE A 103 -10.34 -8.21 -2.10
CA PHE A 103 -9.14 -7.66 -2.72
C PHE A 103 -9.19 -6.11 -2.81
N ARG A 104 -10.35 -5.54 -3.15
CA ARG A 104 -10.50 -4.07 -3.17
C ARG A 104 -10.30 -3.47 -1.78
N ASN A 105 -10.88 -4.09 -0.75
CA ASN A 105 -10.74 -3.64 0.64
C ASN A 105 -9.28 -3.72 1.11
N HIS A 106 -8.56 -4.78 0.71
CA HIS A 106 -7.13 -4.90 0.93
C HIS A 106 -6.35 -3.72 0.33
N CYS A 107 -6.57 -3.44 -0.95
CA CYS A 107 -5.91 -2.31 -1.62
C CYS A 107 -6.26 -0.96 -0.96
N LEU A 108 -7.52 -0.74 -0.60
CA LEU A 108 -7.95 0.47 0.11
C LEU A 108 -7.24 0.61 1.46
N PHE A 109 -7.05 -0.51 2.18
CA PHE A 109 -6.35 -0.45 3.45
C PHE A 109 -4.85 -0.18 3.30
N ILE A 110 -4.22 -0.61 2.19
CA ILE A 110 -2.84 -0.21 1.87
C ILE A 110 -2.75 1.31 1.67
N VAL A 111 -3.79 1.97 1.10
CA VAL A 111 -3.84 3.44 1.05
C VAL A 111 -3.91 4.04 2.46
N ASP A 112 -4.71 3.46 3.37
CA ASP A 112 -4.80 3.96 4.75
C ASP A 112 -3.43 3.87 5.46
N ILE A 113 -2.69 2.77 5.25
CA ILE A 113 -1.32 2.62 5.77
C ILE A 113 -0.38 3.67 5.15
N TYR A 114 -0.46 3.91 3.84
CA TYR A 114 0.33 4.95 3.19
C TYR A 114 0.04 6.33 3.78
N LEU A 115 -1.24 6.68 3.98
CA LEU A 115 -1.65 7.94 4.58
C LEU A 115 -1.21 8.06 6.04
N TYR A 116 -1.20 6.95 6.78
CA TYR A 116 -0.63 6.90 8.11
C TYR A 116 0.86 7.31 8.08
N PHE A 117 1.69 6.67 7.27
CA PHE A 117 3.10 7.03 7.15
C PHE A 117 3.30 8.48 6.70
N LEU A 118 2.50 8.93 5.72
CA LEU A 118 2.58 10.31 5.22
C LEU A 118 2.26 11.34 6.31
N SER A 119 1.29 11.04 7.19
CA SER A 119 0.89 11.94 8.28
C SER A 119 1.89 11.99 9.44
N HIS A 120 2.72 10.95 9.58
CA HIS A 120 3.76 10.84 10.62
C HIS A 120 5.14 11.21 10.12
N LEU A 121 5.26 11.59 8.85
CA LEU A 121 6.54 11.96 8.26
C LEU A 121 7.07 13.24 8.91
N GLU A 122 8.28 13.20 9.42
CA GLU A 122 8.95 14.36 9.98
C GLU A 122 9.27 15.39 8.90
N LYS A 123 9.30 16.67 9.29
CA LYS A 123 9.63 17.74 8.36
C LYS A 123 11.04 17.57 7.79
N GLY A 124 11.15 17.50 6.48
CA GLY A 124 12.42 17.32 5.76
C GLY A 124 12.78 15.85 5.50
N SER A 125 11.93 14.91 5.93
CA SER A 125 12.05 13.49 5.56
C SER A 125 11.33 13.19 4.25
N THR A 126 11.75 12.12 3.59
CA THR A 126 11.15 11.63 2.34
C THR A 126 10.60 10.23 2.54
N LEU A 127 9.36 10.00 2.08
CA LEU A 127 8.71 8.71 2.10
C LEU A 127 8.74 8.07 0.71
N HIS A 128 9.42 6.94 0.59
CA HIS A 128 9.34 6.03 -0.55
C HIS A 128 8.41 4.87 -0.16
N PHE A 129 7.30 4.76 -0.85
CA PHE A 129 6.31 3.72 -0.60
C PHE A 129 6.04 2.99 -1.91
N LEU A 130 6.62 1.80 -2.09
CA LEU A 130 6.50 0.99 -3.30
C LEU A 130 5.53 -0.16 -3.04
N THR A 131 4.43 -0.20 -3.79
CA THR A 131 3.44 -1.30 -3.71
C THR A 131 3.91 -2.51 -4.50
N GLN A 132 3.24 -3.65 -4.38
CA GLN A 132 3.52 -4.82 -5.22
C GLN A 132 3.61 -4.47 -6.71
N GLN A 133 2.79 -3.52 -7.17
CA GLN A 133 2.79 -3.10 -8.57
C GLN A 133 4.11 -2.44 -8.97
N ASP A 134 4.70 -1.66 -8.06
CA ASP A 134 5.98 -0.99 -8.26
C ASP A 134 7.16 -1.97 -8.12
N LEU A 135 6.99 -3.08 -7.39
CA LEU A 135 8.04 -4.06 -7.11
C LEU A 135 8.18 -5.14 -8.20
N ILE A 136 7.20 -5.26 -9.09
CA ILE A 136 7.25 -6.26 -10.18
C ILE A 136 8.44 -5.98 -11.11
N GLY A 137 9.32 -6.96 -11.24
CA GLY A 137 10.49 -6.88 -12.14
C GLY A 137 11.82 -6.65 -11.43
N TYR A 138 11.81 -6.50 -10.11
CA TYR A 138 13.03 -6.48 -9.31
C TYR A 138 13.32 -7.89 -8.76
N ASP A 139 14.40 -8.50 -9.21
CA ASP A 139 14.77 -9.89 -8.88
C ASP A 139 15.36 -10.06 -7.45
N PHE A 140 15.62 -8.94 -6.75
CA PHE A 140 16.19 -8.94 -5.40
C PHE A 140 15.17 -8.74 -4.28
N PHE A 141 13.87 -8.82 -4.59
CA PHE A 141 12.80 -8.95 -3.61
C PHE A 141 12.40 -10.42 -3.44
N PRO A 142 11.73 -10.80 -2.33
CA PRO A 142 11.21 -12.16 -2.19
C PRO A 142 10.27 -12.54 -3.33
N ASP A 143 10.28 -13.80 -3.77
CA ASP A 143 9.38 -14.31 -4.82
C ASP A 143 7.90 -13.98 -4.54
N GLU A 144 7.48 -14.16 -3.29
CA GLU A 144 6.21 -13.61 -2.83
C GLU A 144 6.44 -12.19 -2.31
N LEU A 145 6.15 -11.22 -3.16
CA LEU A 145 6.34 -9.81 -2.84
C LEU A 145 5.60 -9.38 -1.57
N PRO A 146 6.18 -8.47 -0.75
CA PRO A 146 5.44 -7.78 0.31
C PRO A 146 4.30 -6.94 -0.29
N ASP A 147 3.30 -6.59 0.51
CA ASP A 147 2.25 -5.66 0.06
C ASP A 147 2.80 -4.28 -0.25
N ALA A 148 3.84 -3.86 0.48
CA ALA A 148 4.66 -2.71 0.12
C ALA A 148 6.09 -2.84 0.66
N TYR A 149 7.01 -2.19 -0.03
CA TYR A 149 8.32 -1.80 0.50
C TYR A 149 8.26 -0.33 0.84
N ILE A 150 8.72 0.01 2.05
CA ILE A 150 8.68 1.37 2.56
C ILE A 150 10.11 1.78 2.93
N ALA A 151 10.56 2.93 2.46
CA ALA A 151 11.78 3.54 2.95
C ALA A 151 11.49 4.98 3.40
N VAL A 152 11.92 5.32 4.61
CA VAL A 152 11.80 6.65 5.19
C VAL A 152 13.20 7.22 5.32
N GLU A 153 13.50 8.18 4.47
CA GLU A 153 14.77 8.91 4.51
C GLU A 153 14.66 10.08 5.48
N THR A 154 15.54 10.11 6.45
CA THR A 154 15.68 11.19 7.43
C THR A 154 17.10 11.73 7.37
N LYS A 155 17.37 12.83 8.08
CA LYS A 155 18.73 13.35 8.26
C LYS A 155 19.69 12.37 8.96
N ASP A 156 19.15 11.43 9.73
CA ASP A 156 19.93 10.48 10.54
C ASP A 156 20.14 9.14 9.82
N GLY A 157 19.48 8.93 8.67
CA GLY A 157 19.61 7.73 7.85
C GLY A 157 18.31 7.30 7.18
N THR A 158 18.30 6.08 6.64
CA THR A 158 17.15 5.52 5.96
C THR A 158 16.64 4.29 6.71
N GLU A 159 15.42 4.35 7.18
CA GLU A 159 14.69 3.21 7.73
C GLU A 159 13.97 2.48 6.61
N LYS A 160 14.04 1.13 6.61
CA LYS A 160 13.49 0.28 5.54
C LYS A 160 12.58 -0.76 6.11
N TYR A 161 11.47 -1.01 5.41
CA TYR A 161 10.43 -1.93 5.89
C TYR A 161 9.83 -2.76 4.77
N PHE A 162 9.56 -4.04 5.06
CA PHE A 162 8.63 -4.88 4.31
C PHE A 162 7.29 -4.91 5.04
N LEU A 163 6.23 -4.49 4.36
CA LEU A 163 4.88 -4.43 4.90
C LEU A 163 4.06 -5.61 4.39
N ASP A 164 3.43 -6.34 5.31
CA ASP A 164 2.39 -7.33 5.01
C ASP A 164 1.10 -7.02 5.78
N LEU A 165 -0.02 -6.97 5.06
CA LEU A 165 -1.36 -6.81 5.61
C LEU A 165 -2.09 -8.15 5.61
N PHE A 166 -2.49 -8.62 6.78
CA PHE A 166 -3.26 -9.85 6.97
C PHE A 166 -4.71 -9.51 7.27
N ASP A 167 -5.56 -9.73 6.28
CA ASP A 167 -6.99 -9.43 6.28
C ASP A 167 -7.79 -10.55 5.60
N ASP A 168 -9.07 -10.32 5.32
CA ASP A 168 -9.94 -11.31 4.66
C ASP A 168 -9.47 -11.75 3.27
N TYR A 169 -8.70 -10.92 2.59
CA TYR A 169 -8.10 -11.25 1.29
C TYR A 169 -6.95 -12.24 1.46
N ARG A 170 -6.08 -12.01 2.42
CA ARG A 170 -4.97 -12.89 2.80
C ARG A 170 -5.32 -13.66 4.07
N LYS A 171 -6.15 -14.68 3.99
CA LYS A 171 -6.67 -15.47 5.12
C LYS A 171 -5.61 -15.85 6.17
N PRO A 172 -5.87 -15.54 7.43
CA PRO A 172 -4.94 -14.82 8.29
C PRO A 172 -3.87 -15.61 9.05
N ALA A 173 -4.20 -16.73 9.71
CA ALA A 173 -3.28 -17.26 10.72
C ALA A 173 -2.11 -18.07 10.12
N GLY A 174 -2.38 -18.88 9.08
CA GLY A 174 -1.35 -19.70 8.43
C GLY A 174 -0.41 -18.87 7.56
N VAL A 175 -0.98 -17.87 6.87
CA VAL A 175 -0.23 -17.00 5.95
C VAL A 175 0.77 -16.14 6.69
N ALA A 176 0.38 -15.49 7.81
CA ALA A 176 1.31 -14.68 8.59
C ALA A 176 2.50 -15.49 9.15
N ARG A 177 2.26 -16.73 9.57
CA ARG A 177 3.35 -17.64 9.99
C ARG A 177 4.25 -18.06 8.84
N PHE A 178 3.66 -18.23 7.66
CA PHE A 178 4.41 -18.51 6.43
C PHE A 178 5.26 -17.31 6.05
N SER A 179 4.72 -16.09 6.10
CA SER A 179 5.48 -14.85 5.82
C SER A 179 6.69 -14.68 6.74
N ILE A 180 6.57 -14.98 8.05
CA ILE A 180 7.73 -14.94 8.96
C ILE A 180 8.83 -15.90 8.48
N ARG A 181 8.48 -17.15 8.15
CA ARG A 181 9.47 -18.12 7.65
C ARG A 181 10.09 -17.69 6.33
N LYS A 182 9.26 -17.23 5.40
CA LYS A 182 9.69 -16.70 4.10
C LYS A 182 10.77 -15.61 4.27
N TYR A 183 10.54 -14.64 5.14
CA TYR A 183 11.50 -13.57 5.37
C TYR A 183 12.77 -14.02 6.08
N ILE A 184 12.68 -15.00 6.99
CA ILE A 184 13.87 -15.60 7.61
C ILE A 184 14.71 -16.27 6.51
N THR A 185 14.12 -17.17 5.71
CA THR A 185 14.83 -17.83 4.60
C THR A 185 15.42 -16.83 3.62
N PHE A 186 14.66 -15.82 3.21
CA PHE A 186 15.11 -14.79 2.27
C PHE A 186 16.30 -13.97 2.84
N CYS A 187 16.31 -13.70 4.15
CA CYS A 187 17.44 -13.04 4.81
C CYS A 187 18.68 -13.96 4.82
N GLU A 188 18.50 -15.25 5.18
CA GLU A 188 19.55 -16.26 5.22
C GLU A 188 20.19 -16.52 3.84
N GLU A 189 19.42 -16.39 2.75
CA GLU A 189 19.93 -16.49 1.37
C GLU A 189 20.86 -15.33 0.97
N GLY A 190 20.86 -14.22 1.72
CA GLY A 190 21.73 -13.08 1.49
C GLY A 190 21.45 -12.28 0.21
N ILE A 191 20.33 -12.57 -0.49
CA ILE A 191 19.97 -11.91 -1.76
C ILE A 191 19.85 -10.41 -1.58
N TRP A 192 19.20 -9.98 -0.48
CA TRP A 192 19.04 -8.56 -0.17
C TRP A 192 20.38 -7.85 -0.02
N SER A 193 21.27 -8.35 0.82
CA SER A 193 22.58 -7.72 1.09
C SER A 193 23.44 -7.65 -0.17
N ALA A 194 23.43 -8.72 -0.98
CA ALA A 194 24.20 -8.79 -2.22
C ALA A 194 23.76 -7.73 -3.26
N ASN A 195 22.48 -7.38 -3.29
CA ASN A 195 21.94 -6.44 -4.27
C ASN A 195 21.76 -5.00 -3.75
N THR A 196 21.99 -4.75 -2.47
CA THR A 196 21.76 -3.44 -1.83
C THR A 196 23.00 -2.86 -1.16
N ASN A 197 24.20 -3.21 -1.64
CA ASN A 197 25.49 -2.78 -1.09
C ASN A 197 25.62 -3.06 0.42
N ASN A 198 25.27 -4.27 0.84
CA ASN A 198 25.28 -4.71 2.24
C ASN A 198 24.38 -3.86 3.15
N SER A 199 23.31 -3.31 2.61
CA SER A 199 22.31 -2.60 3.42
C SER A 199 21.66 -3.56 4.43
N SER A 200 21.36 -3.06 5.62
CA SER A 200 20.60 -3.82 6.62
C SER A 200 19.30 -4.38 6.06
N PHE A 201 18.91 -5.56 6.51
CA PHE A 201 17.65 -6.17 6.13
C PHE A 201 16.48 -5.29 6.57
N PRO A 202 15.45 -5.10 5.73
CA PRO A 202 14.29 -4.30 6.12
C PRO A 202 13.56 -4.90 7.32
N SER A 203 13.15 -4.05 8.26
CA SER A 203 12.28 -4.48 9.35
C SER A 203 10.93 -4.93 8.82
N LEU A 204 10.35 -5.95 9.42
CA LEU A 204 9.05 -6.48 9.02
C LEU A 204 7.94 -5.73 9.74
N LEU A 205 6.99 -5.17 9.01
CA LEU A 205 5.79 -4.53 9.54
C LEU A 205 4.56 -5.37 9.20
N PHE A 206 3.97 -6.01 10.19
CA PHE A 206 2.77 -6.81 10.00
C PHE A 206 1.55 -6.13 10.59
N VAL A 207 0.55 -5.90 9.75
CA VAL A 207 -0.75 -5.36 10.14
C VAL A 207 -1.75 -6.51 10.16
N VAL A 208 -2.41 -6.71 11.30
CA VAL A 208 -3.37 -7.79 11.51
C VAL A 208 -4.73 -7.23 11.88
N GLU A 209 -5.78 -8.05 11.77
CA GLU A 209 -7.15 -7.58 12.00
C GLU A 209 -7.38 -7.12 13.46
N ASP A 210 -6.91 -7.93 14.44
CA ASP A 210 -7.25 -7.74 15.85
C ASP A 210 -6.11 -8.09 16.82
N GLU A 211 -6.27 -7.72 18.09
CA GLU A 211 -5.30 -7.98 19.14
C GLU A 211 -5.13 -9.49 19.45
N ARG A 212 -6.14 -10.33 19.23
CA ARG A 212 -6.03 -11.79 19.41
C ARG A 212 -5.06 -12.38 18.40
N ARG A 213 -5.23 -12.01 17.11
CA ARG A 213 -4.31 -12.44 16.04
C ARG A 213 -2.92 -11.92 16.26
N LYS A 214 -2.79 -10.64 16.64
CA LYS A 214 -1.51 -10.03 16.98
C LYS A 214 -0.78 -10.81 18.07
N LYS A 215 -1.45 -11.19 19.15
CA LYS A 215 -0.86 -12.01 20.22
C LYS A 215 -0.35 -13.36 19.71
N HIS A 216 -1.11 -14.05 18.87
CA HIS A 216 -0.71 -15.33 18.29
C HIS A 216 0.51 -15.21 17.39
N ILE A 217 0.55 -14.19 16.53
CA ILE A 217 1.68 -13.95 15.63
C ILE A 217 2.91 -13.51 16.42
N HIS A 218 2.73 -12.70 17.46
CA HIS A 218 3.82 -12.30 18.35
C HIS A 218 4.48 -13.51 18.99
N MET A 219 3.71 -14.43 19.57
CA MET A 219 4.26 -15.65 20.20
C MET A 219 5.01 -16.52 19.19
N TYR A 220 4.45 -16.71 18.00
CA TYR A 220 5.09 -17.48 16.94
C TYR A 220 6.36 -16.80 16.43
N GLY A 221 6.31 -15.50 16.17
CA GLY A 221 7.45 -14.68 15.71
C GLY A 221 8.60 -14.75 16.70
N LYS A 222 8.32 -14.50 18.00
CA LYS A 222 9.32 -14.62 19.06
C LYS A 222 10.01 -15.99 19.06
N ALA A 223 9.24 -17.07 18.99
CA ALA A 223 9.79 -18.45 18.99
C ALA A 223 10.59 -18.79 17.72
N LYS A 224 10.38 -18.10 16.61
CA LYS A 224 11.11 -18.31 15.35
C LYS A 224 12.33 -17.42 15.25
N LEU A 225 12.18 -16.14 15.53
CA LEU A 225 13.28 -15.17 15.48
C LEU A 225 14.38 -15.47 16.51
N SER A 226 14.01 -16.00 17.69
CA SER A 226 15.02 -16.43 18.69
C SER A 226 15.88 -17.62 18.26
N LYS A 227 15.57 -18.26 17.12
CA LYS A 227 16.32 -19.42 16.59
C LYS A 227 17.12 -19.11 15.34
N THR A 228 16.95 -17.96 14.74
CA THR A 228 17.79 -17.51 13.63
C THR A 228 18.96 -16.70 14.16
N PHE A 229 20.08 -16.72 13.44
CA PHE A 229 21.24 -15.88 13.70
C PHE A 229 21.14 -14.53 12.97
N GLU A 230 20.11 -14.35 12.14
CA GLU A 230 19.88 -13.12 11.37
C GLU A 230 19.26 -12.03 12.24
N ASP A 231 19.70 -10.79 12.02
CA ASP A 231 19.15 -9.60 12.69
C ASP A 231 17.88 -9.14 11.97
N ILE A 232 16.76 -9.78 12.30
CA ILE A 232 15.44 -9.48 11.73
C ILE A 232 14.54 -8.88 12.80
N SER A 233 14.18 -7.62 12.63
CA SER A 233 13.19 -6.96 13.47
C SER A 233 11.77 -7.15 12.92
N LEU A 234 10.85 -7.57 13.77
CA LEU A 234 9.43 -7.73 13.44
C LEU A 234 8.57 -6.83 14.33
N PHE A 235 7.73 -6.02 13.69
CA PHE A 235 6.78 -5.13 14.37
C PHE A 235 5.35 -5.49 13.99
N LEU A 236 4.47 -5.46 14.97
CA LEU A 236 3.06 -5.81 14.82
C LEU A 236 2.16 -4.66 15.22
N THR A 237 1.12 -4.42 14.42
CA THR A 237 0.01 -3.52 14.76
C THR A 237 -1.32 -4.11 14.33
N THR A 238 -2.44 -3.45 14.69
CA THR A 238 -3.78 -3.84 14.24
C THR A 238 -4.36 -2.83 13.27
N GLN A 239 -5.32 -3.29 12.45
CA GLN A 239 -6.03 -2.41 11.53
C GLN A 239 -6.73 -1.25 12.25
N GLU A 240 -7.30 -1.50 13.42
CA GLU A 240 -7.95 -0.48 14.24
C GLU A 240 -6.99 0.66 14.59
N LYS A 241 -5.75 0.33 14.99
CA LYS A 241 -4.74 1.33 15.35
C LYS A 241 -4.30 2.19 14.15
N ILE A 242 -4.19 1.60 12.97
CA ILE A 242 -3.93 2.37 11.75
C ILE A 242 -5.10 3.33 11.45
N LYS A 243 -6.35 2.85 11.53
CA LYS A 243 -7.55 3.66 11.25
C LYS A 243 -7.77 4.79 12.26
N SER A 244 -7.49 4.56 13.54
CA SER A 244 -7.60 5.59 14.56
C SER A 244 -6.55 6.68 14.43
N ASN A 245 -5.46 6.44 13.69
CA ASN A 245 -4.39 7.36 13.36
C ASN A 245 -3.93 8.19 14.59
N PRO A 246 -3.50 7.54 15.68
CA PRO A 246 -3.05 8.28 16.86
C PRO A 246 -1.78 9.05 16.51
N THR A 247 -1.86 10.36 16.53
CA THR A 247 -0.82 11.29 16.04
C THR A 247 0.47 11.31 16.86
N LYS A 248 0.57 10.57 17.95
CA LYS A 248 1.74 10.62 18.84
C LYS A 248 2.13 9.30 19.49
N GLU A 249 1.35 8.25 19.34
CA GLU A 249 1.68 6.96 19.94
C GLU A 249 2.36 6.04 18.94
N ASN A 250 3.43 5.38 19.37
CA ASN A 250 3.99 4.28 18.60
C ASN A 250 3.03 3.09 18.63
N ILE A 251 2.31 2.89 17.53
CA ILE A 251 1.35 1.79 17.38
C ILE A 251 2.01 0.45 17.03
N TRP A 252 3.28 0.47 16.71
CA TRP A 252 4.06 -0.70 16.31
C TRP A 252 4.70 -1.36 17.53
N LYS A 253 4.32 -2.61 17.80
CA LYS A 253 4.89 -3.41 18.89
C LYS A 253 5.95 -4.36 18.36
N GLU A 254 7.16 -4.17 18.80
CA GLU A 254 8.28 -5.06 18.48
C GLU A 254 8.07 -6.46 19.10
N VAL A 255 8.46 -7.48 18.35
CA VAL A 255 8.46 -8.88 18.76
C VAL A 255 9.85 -9.21 19.32
N LYS A 256 9.96 -9.22 20.66
CA LYS A 256 11.19 -9.55 21.39
C LYS A 256 11.09 -10.90 22.07
#